data_36ccba6a629f13cc648c5e0dc0ec024c
#
_entry.id   36ccba6a629f13cc648c5e0dc0ec024c
#
_cell.length_a   1.000
_cell.length_b   1.000
_cell.length_c   1.000
_cell.angle_alpha   90.00
_cell.angle_beta   90.00
_cell.angle_gamma   90.00
#
_symmetry.space_group_name_H-M   'P 1'
#
loop_
_entity.id
_entity.type
_entity.pdbx_description
1 polymer ?
#
loop_
_entity_poly.entity_id
_entity_poly.type
_entity_poly.pdbx_seq_one_letter_code
_entity_poly.pdbx_strand_id
1 'polypeptide(L)'
;KYTMEKVRAGFTPNPDVMCNRLIKFGAFDEKCGHNYDLIATGHYAQTKWINGKKWLCTSPDPVKDQTDFLAQIYDWQLSKDLFPIGPYDKNAVREIAVREHITNAKRKDSQGICFLGNIDYNEYVCRYLGEQVGDVVELETGKIIGQHKGLWFHTIGQRKGLGFGGGPWFVVKKDVTTNVLFVSHGYDPETAYKKDFRVHGLHWLTETPCSEVGNNNVEATEQISICFKIRHTPEFHKGYLELLSTNNEGEPTEAIVHSEDKIHGVAPGQFC
;
A
#
# COMPACT_ATOMS: atom_id res chain seq x y z
N LYS A 1 9.17 10.40 -10.85
CA LYS A 1 10.42 10.60 -10.08
C LYS A 1 10.41 9.75 -8.80
N TYR A 2 9.52 10.03 -7.83
CA TYR A 2 9.40 9.30 -6.56
C TYR A 2 9.41 7.77 -6.74
N THR A 3 8.52 7.24 -7.59
CA THR A 3 8.39 5.79 -7.82
C THR A 3 9.71 5.18 -8.30
N MET A 4 10.39 5.82 -9.28
CA MET A 4 11.64 5.29 -9.83
C MET A 4 12.78 5.32 -8.81
N GLU A 5 12.86 6.35 -7.97
CA GLU A 5 13.86 6.43 -6.89
C GLU A 5 13.66 5.30 -5.87
N LYS A 6 12.42 5.06 -5.45
CA LYS A 6 12.09 3.98 -4.51
C LYS A 6 12.36 2.59 -5.10
N VAL A 7 11.97 2.37 -6.35
CA VAL A 7 12.19 1.09 -7.06
C VAL A 7 13.68 0.81 -7.22
N ARG A 8 14.49 1.82 -7.58
CA ARG A 8 15.95 1.70 -7.67
C ARG A 8 16.58 1.34 -6.33
N ALA A 9 16.05 1.86 -5.24
CA ALA A 9 16.48 1.54 -3.88
C ALA A 9 15.98 0.17 -3.36
N GLY A 10 15.37 -0.66 -4.21
CA GLY A 10 14.89 -2.01 -3.88
C GLY A 10 13.51 -2.05 -3.24
N PHE A 11 12.86 -0.91 -3.02
CA PHE A 11 11.51 -0.84 -2.47
C PHE A 11 10.45 -1.23 -3.50
N THR A 12 9.26 -1.58 -3.01
CA THR A 12 8.07 -1.80 -3.82
C THR A 12 7.05 -0.70 -3.52
N PRO A 13 7.15 0.48 -4.18
CA PRO A 13 6.26 1.61 -3.89
C PRO A 13 4.85 1.34 -4.39
N ASN A 14 3.87 1.99 -3.75
CA ASN A 14 2.50 2.07 -4.26
C ASN A 14 2.27 3.47 -4.85
N PRO A 15 2.34 3.63 -6.18
CA PRO A 15 2.19 4.94 -6.82
C PRO A 15 0.76 5.49 -6.75
N ASP A 16 -0.27 4.64 -6.60
CA ASP A 16 -1.67 5.08 -6.55
C ASP A 16 -1.98 5.83 -5.25
N VAL A 17 -1.40 5.42 -4.11
CA VAL A 17 -1.49 6.15 -2.84
C VAL A 17 -0.94 7.57 -3.00
N MET A 18 0.25 7.68 -3.59
CA MET A 18 0.87 9.00 -3.81
C MET A 18 0.14 9.83 -4.87
N CYS A 19 -0.46 9.18 -5.88
CA CYS A 19 -1.29 9.86 -6.87
C CYS A 19 -2.54 10.48 -6.23
N ASN A 20 -3.20 9.77 -5.34
CA ASN A 20 -4.35 10.29 -4.61
C ASN A 20 -3.96 11.53 -3.80
N ARG A 21 -2.93 11.42 -2.95
CA ARG A 21 -2.46 12.55 -2.13
C ARG A 21 -2.00 13.75 -2.94
N LEU A 22 -1.12 13.54 -3.93
CA LEU A 22 -0.40 14.63 -4.60
C LEU A 22 -1.13 15.19 -5.81
N ILE A 23 -1.90 14.37 -6.51
CA ILE A 23 -2.53 14.76 -7.78
C ILE A 23 -4.03 14.94 -7.64
N LYS A 24 -4.77 13.87 -7.25
CA LYS A 24 -6.24 13.93 -7.24
C LYS A 24 -6.79 14.86 -6.17
N PHE A 25 -6.25 14.80 -4.96
CA PHE A 25 -6.68 15.62 -3.82
C PHE A 25 -5.68 16.74 -3.46
N GLY A 26 -4.55 16.81 -4.16
CA GLY A 26 -3.56 17.87 -4.04
C GLY A 26 -3.61 18.86 -5.21
N ALA A 27 -2.81 18.63 -6.25
CA ALA A 27 -2.68 19.56 -7.37
C ALA A 27 -4.01 19.86 -8.10
N PHE A 28 -4.96 18.92 -8.13
CA PHE A 28 -6.29 19.18 -8.69
C PHE A 28 -7.08 20.15 -7.79
N ASP A 29 -7.07 19.96 -6.47
CA ASP A 29 -7.74 20.87 -5.54
C ASP A 29 -7.11 22.28 -5.62
N GLU A 30 -5.79 22.37 -5.64
CA GLU A 30 -5.07 23.63 -5.77
C GLU A 30 -5.42 24.38 -7.06
N LYS A 31 -5.52 23.68 -8.19
CA LYS A 31 -5.72 24.30 -9.51
C LYS A 31 -7.19 24.52 -9.88
N CYS A 32 -8.06 23.64 -9.47
CA CYS A 32 -9.46 23.63 -9.89
C CYS A 32 -10.44 23.50 -8.73
N GLY A 33 -10.11 22.67 -7.72
CA GLY A 33 -11.02 22.30 -6.64
C GLY A 33 -11.35 23.43 -5.69
N HIS A 34 -10.50 24.46 -5.61
CA HIS A 34 -10.76 25.64 -4.77
C HIS A 34 -12.03 26.42 -5.15
N ASN A 35 -12.56 26.19 -6.36
CA ASN A 35 -13.81 26.80 -6.82
C ASN A 35 -15.07 25.97 -6.42
N TYR A 36 -14.89 24.85 -5.76
CA TYR A 36 -15.96 23.90 -5.42
C TYR A 36 -15.91 23.52 -3.95
N ASP A 37 -17.09 23.24 -3.40
CA ASP A 37 -17.23 22.81 -2.00
C ASP A 37 -16.77 21.36 -1.80
N LEU A 38 -16.98 20.51 -2.81
CA LEU A 38 -16.70 19.08 -2.74
C LEU A 38 -15.99 18.58 -4.01
N ILE A 39 -15.13 17.57 -3.82
CA ILE A 39 -14.46 16.82 -4.90
C ILE A 39 -14.99 15.39 -4.87
N ALA A 40 -15.78 15.01 -5.88
CA ALA A 40 -16.31 13.67 -5.98
C ALA A 40 -15.37 12.75 -6.77
N THR A 41 -15.12 11.56 -6.23
CA THR A 41 -14.32 10.53 -6.91
C THR A 41 -14.98 9.17 -6.85
N GLY A 42 -14.60 8.27 -7.80
CA GLY A 42 -15.13 6.92 -7.90
C GLY A 42 -14.41 5.90 -7.00
N HIS A 43 -13.89 6.30 -5.84
CA HIS A 43 -13.31 5.34 -4.90
C HIS A 43 -14.40 4.57 -4.15
N TYR A 44 -14.16 3.28 -3.94
CA TYR A 44 -14.94 2.46 -3.02
C TYR A 44 -14.42 2.71 -1.60
N ALA A 45 -14.84 3.81 -1.03
CA ALA A 45 -14.55 4.26 0.32
C ALA A 45 -15.76 5.04 0.85
N GLN A 46 -15.89 5.19 2.15
CA GLN A 46 -16.96 5.97 2.76
C GLN A 46 -16.38 7.01 3.71
N THR A 47 -17.18 8.00 4.04
CA THR A 47 -16.86 8.97 5.10
C THR A 47 -18.01 9.08 6.09
N LYS A 48 -17.67 9.31 7.36
CA LYS A 48 -18.63 9.59 8.43
C LYS A 48 -18.16 10.76 9.27
N TRP A 49 -19.09 11.59 9.71
CA TRP A 49 -18.83 12.62 10.72
C TRP A 49 -19.00 12.03 12.12
N ILE A 50 -17.96 12.10 12.94
CA ILE A 50 -17.95 11.65 14.32
C ILE A 50 -17.29 12.75 15.15
N ASN A 51 -17.98 13.27 16.15
CA ASN A 51 -17.49 14.33 17.03
C ASN A 51 -16.92 15.56 16.29
N GLY A 52 -17.59 15.98 15.21
CA GLY A 52 -17.16 17.15 14.42
C GLY A 52 -15.99 16.93 13.47
N LYS A 53 -15.44 15.71 13.40
CA LYS A 53 -14.38 15.32 12.46
C LYS A 53 -14.91 14.35 11.41
N LYS A 54 -14.39 14.44 10.21
CA LYS A 54 -14.72 13.54 9.10
C LYS A 54 -13.75 12.35 9.08
N TRP A 55 -14.31 11.17 9.27
CA TRP A 55 -13.55 9.92 9.31
C TRP A 55 -13.62 9.20 7.96
N LEU A 56 -12.50 8.63 7.53
CA LEU A 56 -12.45 7.70 6.41
C LEU A 56 -12.93 6.32 6.89
N CYS A 57 -13.85 5.72 6.15
CA CYS A 57 -14.44 4.43 6.49
C CYS A 57 -14.34 3.47 5.30
N THR A 58 -14.27 2.18 5.59
CA THR A 58 -14.23 1.13 4.58
C THR A 58 -15.52 1.04 3.77
N SER A 59 -15.41 0.56 2.54
CA SER A 59 -16.56 0.17 1.71
C SER A 59 -17.18 -1.14 2.20
N PRO A 60 -18.48 -1.39 1.97
CA PRO A 60 -19.11 -2.67 2.25
C PRO A 60 -18.60 -3.82 1.34
N ASP A 61 -17.98 -3.50 0.21
CA ASP A 61 -17.36 -4.49 -0.69
C ASP A 61 -15.88 -4.72 -0.28
N PRO A 62 -15.55 -5.81 0.44
CA PRO A 62 -14.21 -6.02 0.96
C PRO A 62 -13.17 -6.27 -0.14
N VAL A 63 -13.61 -6.72 -1.32
CA VAL A 63 -12.72 -6.98 -2.47
C VAL A 63 -12.41 -5.69 -3.22
N LYS A 64 -13.31 -4.70 -3.18
CA LYS A 64 -13.19 -3.43 -3.88
C LYS A 64 -12.88 -2.26 -2.95
N ASP A 65 -12.85 -2.47 -1.66
CA ASP A 65 -12.46 -1.43 -0.70
C ASP A 65 -11.13 -0.80 -1.10
N GLN A 66 -11.12 0.53 -1.21
CA GLN A 66 -9.98 1.32 -1.69
C GLN A 66 -9.48 2.32 -0.64
N THR A 67 -9.84 2.14 0.62
CA THR A 67 -9.39 3.02 1.71
C THR A 67 -7.87 3.00 1.88
N ASP A 68 -7.21 1.88 1.60
CA ASP A 68 -5.75 1.76 1.60
C ASP A 68 -5.06 2.66 0.57
N PHE A 69 -5.70 2.94 -0.58
CA PHE A 69 -5.18 3.92 -1.54
C PHE A 69 -5.29 5.37 -1.06
N LEU A 70 -6.09 5.61 -0.03
CA LEU A 70 -6.30 6.92 0.59
C LEU A 70 -5.48 7.10 1.89
N ALA A 71 -4.64 6.13 2.25
CA ALA A 71 -3.89 6.11 3.51
C ALA A 71 -2.95 7.32 3.73
N GLN A 72 -2.66 8.11 2.71
CA GLN A 72 -1.75 9.25 2.80
C GLN A 72 -2.41 10.60 2.50
N ILE A 73 -3.72 10.67 2.33
CA ILE A 73 -4.42 11.96 2.22
C ILE A 73 -4.45 12.67 3.57
N TYR A 74 -4.56 13.99 3.57
CA TYR A 74 -4.68 14.77 4.79
C TYR A 74 -6.16 14.95 5.20
N ASP A 75 -6.41 15.31 6.45
CA ASP A 75 -7.74 15.62 6.98
C ASP A 75 -8.44 16.74 6.20
N TRP A 76 -7.68 17.81 5.85
CA TRP A 76 -8.21 18.91 5.03
C TRP A 76 -8.61 18.46 3.61
N GLN A 77 -7.91 17.47 3.03
CA GLN A 77 -8.29 16.85 1.76
C GLN A 77 -9.58 16.04 1.96
N LEU A 78 -9.60 15.15 2.97
CA LEU A 78 -10.75 14.32 3.28
C LEU A 78 -12.00 15.17 3.55
N SER A 79 -11.86 16.37 4.14
CA SER A 79 -12.99 17.25 4.45
C SER A 79 -13.80 17.62 3.21
N LYS A 80 -13.15 17.76 2.05
CA LYS A 80 -13.77 18.07 0.76
C LYS A 80 -14.15 16.84 -0.07
N ASP A 81 -13.68 15.64 0.31
CA ASP A 81 -13.88 14.44 -0.50
C ASP A 81 -15.29 13.89 -0.37
N LEU A 82 -15.83 13.46 -1.51
CA LEU A 82 -17.08 12.74 -1.62
C LEU A 82 -16.88 11.45 -2.43
N PHE A 83 -17.35 10.33 -1.90
CA PHE A 83 -17.27 9.02 -2.53
C PHE A 83 -18.67 8.49 -2.85
N PRO A 84 -19.29 8.92 -3.96
CA PRO A 84 -20.70 8.62 -4.25
C PRO A 84 -21.01 7.14 -4.38
N ILE A 85 -20.04 6.34 -4.81
CA ILE A 85 -20.19 4.88 -4.99
C ILE A 85 -19.77 4.08 -3.76
N GLY A 86 -19.21 4.73 -2.75
CA GLY A 86 -18.69 4.08 -1.56
C GLY A 86 -19.67 3.18 -0.80
N PRO A 87 -20.98 3.53 -0.68
CA PRO A 87 -21.97 2.70 -0.01
C PRO A 87 -22.39 1.43 -0.77
N TYR A 88 -21.98 1.27 -2.01
CA TYR A 88 -22.42 0.20 -2.90
C TYR A 88 -21.31 -0.82 -3.14
N ASP A 89 -21.68 -2.08 -3.31
CA ASP A 89 -20.79 -3.06 -3.91
C ASP A 89 -20.66 -2.84 -5.43
N LYS A 90 -19.67 -3.49 -6.03
CA LYS A 90 -19.38 -3.31 -7.44
C LYS A 90 -20.53 -3.74 -8.37
N ASN A 91 -21.30 -4.76 -8.00
CA ASN A 91 -22.41 -5.24 -8.81
C ASN A 91 -23.53 -4.22 -8.83
N ALA A 92 -23.89 -3.67 -7.66
CA ALA A 92 -24.87 -2.60 -7.54
C ALA A 92 -24.46 -1.36 -8.37
N VAL A 93 -23.19 -0.95 -8.33
CA VAL A 93 -22.70 0.17 -9.15
C VAL A 93 -22.86 -0.12 -10.65
N ARG A 94 -22.58 -1.34 -11.08
CA ARG A 94 -22.77 -1.74 -12.49
C ARG A 94 -24.23 -1.79 -12.91
N GLU A 95 -25.11 -2.28 -12.04
CA GLU A 95 -26.56 -2.30 -12.29
C GLU A 95 -27.10 -0.87 -12.44
N ILE A 96 -26.70 0.04 -11.56
CA ILE A 96 -27.04 1.46 -11.68
C ILE A 96 -26.53 2.02 -13.00
N ALA A 97 -25.26 1.77 -13.35
CA ALA A 97 -24.68 2.27 -14.58
C ALA A 97 -25.40 1.77 -15.86
N VAL A 98 -25.85 0.51 -15.85
CA VAL A 98 -26.65 -0.07 -16.94
C VAL A 98 -28.05 0.58 -17.00
N ARG A 99 -28.72 0.69 -15.86
CA ARG A 99 -30.05 1.29 -15.74
C ARG A 99 -30.06 2.74 -16.21
N GLU A 100 -29.03 3.50 -15.86
CA GLU A 100 -28.87 4.92 -16.24
C GLU A 100 -28.23 5.08 -17.63
N HIS A 101 -28.12 4.00 -18.42
CA HIS A 101 -27.58 4.01 -19.79
C HIS A 101 -26.19 4.65 -19.93
N ILE A 102 -25.32 4.51 -18.90
CA ILE A 102 -23.95 5.04 -18.93
C ILE A 102 -23.14 4.25 -19.97
N THR A 103 -22.55 4.96 -20.94
CA THR A 103 -21.88 4.36 -22.10
C THR A 103 -20.76 3.38 -21.75
N ASN A 104 -20.09 3.59 -20.62
CA ASN A 104 -18.99 2.74 -20.15
C ASN A 104 -19.39 1.73 -19.06
N ALA A 105 -20.68 1.48 -18.83
CA ALA A 105 -21.18 0.56 -17.81
C ALA A 105 -20.56 -0.84 -17.86
N LYS A 106 -20.22 -1.31 -19.06
CA LYS A 106 -19.62 -2.64 -19.31
C LYS A 106 -18.08 -2.62 -19.42
N ARG A 107 -17.44 -1.46 -19.18
CA ARG A 107 -15.98 -1.35 -19.23
C ARG A 107 -15.33 -2.28 -18.20
N LYS A 108 -14.26 -2.97 -18.62
CA LYS A 108 -13.43 -3.78 -17.71
C LYS A 108 -12.71 -2.86 -16.73
N ASP A 109 -12.41 -3.41 -15.55
CA ASP A 109 -11.61 -2.69 -14.55
C ASP A 109 -10.24 -2.31 -15.11
N SER A 110 -9.72 -1.19 -14.65
CA SER A 110 -8.34 -0.83 -14.91
C SER A 110 -7.42 -1.88 -14.29
N GLN A 111 -6.45 -2.32 -15.06
CA GLN A 111 -5.40 -3.22 -14.60
C GLN A 111 -4.10 -2.40 -14.50
N GLY A 112 -3.33 -2.59 -13.43
CA GLY A 112 -2.08 -1.86 -13.22
C GLY A 112 -2.26 -0.46 -12.62
N ILE A 113 -1.32 0.44 -12.92
CA ILE A 113 -1.30 1.79 -12.37
C ILE A 113 -2.36 2.65 -13.06
N CYS A 114 -3.31 3.20 -12.28
CA CYS A 114 -4.54 3.81 -12.80
C CYS A 114 -4.30 4.99 -13.77
N PHE A 115 -3.25 5.80 -13.55
CA PHE A 115 -2.96 6.99 -14.38
C PHE A 115 -2.07 6.70 -15.60
N LEU A 116 -1.44 5.54 -15.66
CA LEU A 116 -0.64 5.12 -16.82
C LEU A 116 -1.45 4.34 -17.86
N GLY A 117 -2.66 3.90 -17.49
CA GLY A 117 -3.50 3.08 -18.36
C GLY A 117 -2.98 1.64 -18.47
N ASN A 118 -3.18 1.02 -19.63
CA ASN A 118 -2.76 -0.37 -19.88
C ASN A 118 -1.28 -0.43 -20.34
N ILE A 119 -0.37 -0.15 -19.43
CA ILE A 119 1.08 -0.23 -19.66
C ILE A 119 1.63 -1.44 -18.89
N ASP A 120 2.50 -2.22 -19.54
CA ASP A 120 3.31 -3.21 -18.84
C ASP A 120 4.25 -2.50 -17.88
N TYR A 121 4.09 -2.79 -16.58
CA TYR A 121 4.88 -2.15 -15.53
C TYR A 121 6.38 -2.43 -15.67
N ASN A 122 6.75 -3.66 -16.07
CA ASN A 122 8.14 -4.04 -16.23
C ASN A 122 8.76 -3.31 -17.42
N GLU A 123 8.03 -3.20 -18.53
CA GLU A 123 8.47 -2.41 -19.69
C GLU A 123 8.65 -0.94 -19.33
N TYR A 124 7.71 -0.38 -18.57
CA TYR A 124 7.80 1.01 -18.11
C TYR A 124 9.04 1.23 -17.23
N VAL A 125 9.25 0.38 -16.23
CA VAL A 125 10.42 0.48 -15.34
C VAL A 125 11.72 0.29 -16.12
N CYS A 126 11.76 -0.66 -17.07
CA CYS A 126 12.92 -0.94 -17.92
C CYS A 126 13.35 0.28 -18.74
N ARG A 127 12.41 1.10 -19.24
CA ARG A 127 12.74 2.35 -19.97
C ARG A 127 13.53 3.35 -19.13
N TYR A 128 13.34 3.37 -17.82
CA TYR A 128 13.98 4.32 -16.90
C TYR A 128 15.23 3.78 -16.22
N LEU A 129 15.22 2.48 -15.89
CA LEU A 129 16.26 1.86 -15.09
C LEU A 129 17.14 0.88 -15.90
N GLY A 130 16.68 0.48 -17.09
CA GLY A 130 17.34 -0.53 -17.89
C GLY A 130 17.28 -1.93 -17.28
N GLU A 131 18.17 -2.80 -17.75
CA GLU A 131 18.41 -4.12 -17.17
C GLU A 131 19.73 -4.10 -16.39
N GLN A 132 19.75 -4.77 -15.24
CA GLN A 132 20.94 -5.00 -14.43
C GLN A 132 20.95 -6.47 -14.00
N VAL A 133 21.69 -7.29 -14.71
CA VAL A 133 21.78 -8.72 -14.43
C VAL A 133 22.45 -8.96 -13.08
N GLY A 134 21.90 -9.89 -12.30
CA GLY A 134 22.43 -10.31 -11.01
C GLY A 134 22.00 -11.74 -10.70
N ASP A 135 22.58 -12.32 -9.65
CA ASP A 135 22.33 -13.70 -9.28
C ASP A 135 21.04 -13.85 -8.49
N VAL A 136 20.40 -15.01 -8.69
CA VAL A 136 19.29 -15.50 -7.87
C VAL A 136 19.80 -16.63 -6.99
N VAL A 137 19.70 -16.45 -5.69
CA VAL A 137 20.28 -17.33 -4.68
C VAL A 137 19.17 -17.94 -3.84
N GLU A 138 19.19 -19.24 -3.67
CA GLU A 138 18.37 -19.94 -2.68
C GLU A 138 18.83 -19.56 -1.27
N LEU A 139 17.94 -19.01 -0.46
CA LEU A 139 18.29 -18.45 0.85
C LEU A 139 18.84 -19.52 1.80
N GLU A 140 18.23 -20.70 1.81
CA GLU A 140 18.52 -21.79 2.75
C GLU A 140 19.86 -22.46 2.47
N THR A 141 20.24 -22.57 1.21
CA THR A 141 21.45 -23.32 0.79
C THR A 141 22.60 -22.43 0.34
N GLY A 142 22.31 -21.16 0.01
CA GLY A 142 23.28 -20.25 -0.61
C GLY A 142 23.58 -20.59 -2.07
N LYS A 143 22.88 -21.54 -2.68
CA LYS A 143 23.11 -21.97 -4.06
C LYS A 143 22.56 -20.96 -5.06
N ILE A 144 23.34 -20.62 -6.07
CA ILE A 144 22.87 -19.85 -7.22
C ILE A 144 21.99 -20.77 -8.08
N ILE A 145 20.74 -20.37 -8.31
CA ILE A 145 19.74 -21.12 -9.09
C ILE A 145 19.45 -20.49 -10.45
N GLY A 146 19.91 -19.28 -10.69
CA GLY A 146 19.70 -18.56 -11.94
C GLY A 146 20.14 -17.11 -11.86
N GLN A 147 19.68 -16.31 -12.82
CA GLN A 147 19.93 -14.87 -12.87
C GLN A 147 18.63 -14.10 -13.08
N HIS A 148 18.58 -12.89 -12.53
CA HIS A 148 17.52 -11.92 -12.79
C HIS A 148 18.02 -10.78 -13.68
N LYS A 149 17.13 -10.04 -14.31
CA LYS A 149 17.42 -8.90 -15.19
C LYS A 149 17.38 -7.54 -14.49
N GLY A 150 17.05 -7.52 -13.21
CA GLY A 150 16.99 -6.33 -12.37
C GLY A 150 16.15 -6.59 -11.12
N LEU A 151 16.63 -6.20 -9.94
CA LEU A 151 15.91 -6.35 -8.68
C LEU A 151 14.55 -5.63 -8.68
N TRP A 152 14.42 -4.59 -9.47
CA TRP A 152 13.21 -3.78 -9.60
C TRP A 152 12.05 -4.47 -10.32
N PHE A 153 12.28 -5.57 -11.02
CA PHE A 153 11.23 -6.38 -11.64
C PHE A 153 10.62 -7.39 -10.65
N HIS A 154 11.15 -7.46 -9.44
CA HIS A 154 10.74 -8.43 -8.44
C HIS A 154 10.16 -7.75 -7.19
N THR A 155 9.22 -8.43 -6.53
CA THR A 155 8.61 -7.98 -5.26
C THR A 155 8.71 -9.08 -4.23
N ILE A 156 9.00 -8.73 -2.98
CA ILE A 156 8.99 -9.69 -1.85
C ILE A 156 7.61 -10.34 -1.76
N GLY A 157 7.58 -11.68 -1.62
CA GLY A 157 6.37 -12.49 -1.69
C GLY A 157 5.92 -12.87 -3.10
N GLN A 158 6.62 -12.40 -4.15
CA GLN A 158 6.31 -12.79 -5.53
C GLN A 158 6.61 -14.28 -5.76
N ARG A 159 5.63 -14.98 -6.35
CA ARG A 159 5.73 -16.39 -6.75
C ARG A 159 5.72 -16.56 -8.26
N LYS A 160 4.87 -15.79 -8.95
CA LYS A 160 4.67 -15.93 -10.40
C LYS A 160 5.71 -15.15 -11.19
N GLY A 161 6.06 -15.66 -12.39
CA GLY A 161 6.92 -14.95 -13.33
C GLY A 161 8.42 -15.00 -12.99
N LEU A 162 8.85 -15.89 -12.11
CA LEU A 162 10.27 -16.04 -11.76
C LEU A 162 11.05 -16.83 -12.81
N GLY A 163 10.40 -17.81 -13.47
CA GLY A 163 11.01 -18.57 -14.59
C GLY A 163 12.11 -19.56 -14.21
N PHE A 164 12.32 -19.84 -12.92
CA PHE A 164 13.34 -20.79 -12.47
C PHE A 164 12.81 -22.22 -12.43
N GLY A 165 13.60 -23.16 -12.90
CA GLY A 165 13.29 -24.59 -12.82
C GLY A 165 13.31 -25.10 -11.37
N GLY A 166 12.66 -26.28 -11.13
CA GLY A 166 12.69 -26.95 -9.83
C GLY A 166 11.85 -26.29 -8.73
N GLY A 167 11.06 -25.24 -9.03
CA GLY A 167 10.22 -24.52 -8.05
C GLY A 167 8.92 -25.23 -7.72
N PRO A 168 8.10 -24.68 -6.79
CA PRO A 168 7.82 -23.24 -6.66
C PRO A 168 8.85 -22.47 -5.86
N TRP A 169 9.11 -21.25 -6.31
CA TRP A 169 10.02 -20.30 -5.69
C TRP A 169 9.28 -19.04 -5.22
N PHE A 170 9.72 -18.45 -4.11
CA PHE A 170 9.22 -17.19 -3.58
C PHE A 170 10.36 -16.20 -3.38
N VAL A 171 10.17 -14.97 -3.78
CA VAL A 171 11.10 -13.88 -3.47
C VAL A 171 10.98 -13.54 -1.99
N VAL A 172 12.08 -13.66 -1.25
CA VAL A 172 12.11 -13.41 0.21
C VAL A 172 12.97 -12.20 0.60
N LYS A 173 13.99 -11.86 -0.20
CA LYS A 173 14.88 -10.73 0.07
C LYS A 173 15.49 -10.19 -1.21
N LYS A 174 15.77 -8.89 -1.22
CA LYS A 174 16.59 -8.22 -2.24
C LYS A 174 17.79 -7.60 -1.57
N ASP A 175 18.97 -7.83 -2.09
CA ASP A 175 20.17 -7.13 -1.68
C ASP A 175 20.62 -6.19 -2.82
N VAL A 176 20.35 -4.91 -2.61
CA VAL A 176 20.66 -3.88 -3.61
C VAL A 176 22.16 -3.63 -3.74
N THR A 177 22.91 -3.84 -2.65
CA THR A 177 24.35 -3.58 -2.61
C THR A 177 25.13 -4.61 -3.44
N THR A 178 24.75 -5.87 -3.32
CA THR A 178 25.38 -6.99 -4.04
C THR A 178 24.65 -7.35 -5.33
N ASN A 179 23.50 -6.72 -5.61
CA ASN A 179 22.61 -7.03 -6.73
C ASN A 179 22.16 -8.50 -6.75
N VAL A 180 21.77 -9.04 -5.58
CA VAL A 180 21.35 -10.44 -5.42
C VAL A 180 19.86 -10.50 -5.04
N LEU A 181 19.15 -11.39 -5.72
CA LEU A 181 17.77 -11.74 -5.40
C LEU A 181 17.77 -13.06 -4.62
N PHE A 182 17.25 -13.03 -3.38
CA PHE A 182 17.11 -14.24 -2.60
C PHE A 182 15.68 -14.80 -2.74
N VAL A 183 15.63 -16.09 -2.96
CA VAL A 183 14.37 -16.85 -3.08
C VAL A 183 14.39 -18.05 -2.13
N SER A 184 13.22 -18.48 -1.72
CA SER A 184 13.02 -19.67 -0.90
C SER A 184 12.17 -20.69 -1.66
N HIS A 185 12.50 -21.99 -1.47
CA HIS A 185 11.83 -23.08 -2.15
C HIS A 185 10.63 -23.59 -1.36
N GLY A 186 9.57 -24.00 -2.05
CA GLY A 186 8.42 -24.67 -1.47
C GLY A 186 7.10 -23.98 -1.81
N TYR A 187 5.99 -24.64 -1.47
CA TYR A 187 4.65 -24.11 -1.72
C TYR A 187 4.26 -23.01 -0.74
N ASP A 188 4.79 -23.07 0.47
CA ASP A 188 4.47 -22.19 1.58
C ASP A 188 5.68 -22.02 2.52
N PRO A 189 6.78 -21.39 2.07
CA PRO A 189 7.97 -21.27 2.88
C PRO A 189 7.72 -20.32 4.06
N GLU A 190 8.09 -20.73 5.27
CA GLU A 190 8.00 -19.96 6.51
C GLU A 190 8.67 -18.56 6.36
N THR A 191 9.75 -18.51 5.60
CA THR A 191 10.51 -17.29 5.31
C THR A 191 9.72 -16.22 4.54
N ALA A 192 8.60 -16.59 3.90
CA ALA A 192 7.70 -15.66 3.22
C ALA A 192 6.77 -14.89 4.17
N TYR A 193 6.74 -15.29 5.44
CA TYR A 193 5.84 -14.73 6.44
C TYR A 193 6.58 -13.88 7.46
N LYS A 194 5.89 -12.87 7.99
CA LYS A 194 6.33 -12.07 9.13
C LYS A 194 5.20 -11.88 10.11
N LYS A 195 5.54 -11.87 11.40
CA LYS A 195 4.63 -11.53 12.48
C LYS A 195 4.85 -10.10 12.94
N ASP A 196 6.13 -9.70 12.96
CA ASP A 196 6.57 -8.39 13.39
C ASP A 196 7.25 -7.67 12.25
N PHE A 197 6.91 -6.39 12.05
CA PHE A 197 7.55 -5.55 11.05
C PHE A 197 7.51 -4.08 11.43
N ARG A 198 8.57 -3.38 11.07
CA ARG A 198 8.72 -1.95 11.35
C ARG A 198 8.01 -1.11 10.29
N VAL A 199 7.30 -0.10 10.75
CA VAL A 199 6.67 0.94 9.94
C VAL A 199 7.25 2.29 10.30
N HIS A 200 7.37 3.18 9.32
CA HIS A 200 7.87 4.54 9.51
C HIS A 200 7.07 5.53 8.66
N GLY A 201 7.18 6.82 9.03
CA GLY A 201 6.40 7.86 8.39
C GLY A 201 4.92 7.69 8.68
N LEU A 202 4.58 7.44 9.95
CA LEU A 202 3.20 7.34 10.40
C LEU A 202 2.46 8.63 10.04
N HIS A 203 1.27 8.48 9.51
CA HIS A 203 0.41 9.58 9.09
C HIS A 203 -0.96 9.40 9.72
N TRP A 204 -1.31 10.30 10.62
CA TRP A 204 -2.57 10.28 11.34
C TRP A 204 -3.60 11.12 10.58
N LEU A 205 -4.69 10.48 10.17
CA LEU A 205 -5.69 11.12 9.32
C LEU A 205 -6.66 11.98 10.13
N THR A 206 -6.94 11.58 11.37
CA THR A 206 -7.91 12.27 12.24
C THR A 206 -7.32 12.64 13.59
N GLU A 207 -6.97 11.67 14.40
CA GLU A 207 -6.44 11.86 15.77
C GLU A 207 -5.24 10.95 15.99
N THR A 208 -4.25 11.49 16.66
CA THR A 208 -3.11 10.71 17.14
C THR A 208 -3.56 9.91 18.36
N PRO A 209 -3.39 8.58 18.39
CA PRO A 209 -3.83 7.75 19.52
C PRO A 209 -3.21 8.15 20.87
N CYS A 210 -2.11 8.90 20.84
CA CYS A 210 -1.36 9.32 22.04
C CYS A 210 -1.74 10.72 22.55
N SER A 211 -2.81 11.34 22.05
CA SER A 211 -3.21 12.71 22.45
C SER A 211 -3.70 12.83 23.90
N GLU A 212 -3.90 11.73 24.62
CA GLU A 212 -4.26 11.74 26.04
C GLU A 212 -3.05 11.58 26.99
N VAL A 213 -1.84 11.39 26.49
CA VAL A 213 -0.63 11.30 27.33
C VAL A 213 -0.10 12.70 27.62
N GLY A 214 -0.81 13.42 28.45
CA GLY A 214 -0.33 14.61 29.12
C GLY A 214 0.62 14.23 30.26
N ASN A 215 1.88 14.71 30.15
CA ASN A 215 2.90 14.80 31.19
C ASN A 215 3.70 13.55 31.61
N ASN A 216 4.97 13.61 31.17
CA ASN A 216 6.15 13.16 31.94
C ASN A 216 6.16 11.70 32.44
N ASN A 217 6.55 10.83 31.60
CA ASN A 217 7.45 9.69 31.78
C ASN A 217 7.11 8.62 30.75
N VAL A 218 7.89 8.58 29.66
CA VAL A 218 7.86 7.49 28.69
C VAL A 218 8.55 6.28 29.34
N GLU A 219 7.86 5.57 30.22
CA GLU A 219 8.31 4.29 30.80
C GLU A 219 7.36 3.11 30.55
N ALA A 220 6.31 3.28 29.78
CA ALA A 220 5.54 2.13 29.27
C ALA A 220 5.40 2.28 27.77
N THR A 221 5.91 1.33 26.99
CA THR A 221 5.60 1.15 25.58
C THR A 221 4.10 0.92 25.47
N GLU A 222 3.37 1.97 25.17
CA GLU A 222 1.92 1.89 25.04
C GLU A 222 1.58 1.03 23.82
N GLN A 223 1.00 -0.13 24.07
CA GLN A 223 0.53 -1.02 23.03
C GLN A 223 -0.84 -0.51 22.57
N ILE A 224 -0.89 -0.04 21.32
CA ILE A 224 -2.12 0.44 20.72
C ILE A 224 -2.73 -0.69 19.89
N SER A 225 -3.88 -1.22 20.32
CA SER A 225 -4.60 -2.24 19.55
C SER A 225 -5.06 -1.69 18.20
N ILE A 226 -4.76 -2.41 17.13
CA ILE A 226 -5.08 -2.02 15.77
C ILE A 226 -5.74 -3.13 14.97
N CYS A 227 -6.55 -2.72 14.00
CA CYS A 227 -6.92 -3.49 12.83
C CYS A 227 -6.21 -2.88 11.64
N PHE A 228 -5.44 -3.65 10.90
CA PHE A 228 -4.63 -3.15 9.81
C PHE A 228 -4.67 -4.06 8.60
N LYS A 229 -4.29 -3.54 7.45
CA LYS A 229 -3.98 -4.34 6.28
C LYS A 229 -2.71 -3.83 5.60
N ILE A 230 -2.04 -4.73 4.90
CA ILE A 230 -0.87 -4.41 4.08
C ILE A 230 -1.25 -4.54 2.61
N ARG A 231 -0.73 -3.63 1.78
CA ARG A 231 -1.06 -3.62 0.36
C ARG A 231 -2.57 -3.51 0.10
N HIS A 232 -2.96 -3.70 -1.14
CA HIS A 232 -4.35 -3.81 -1.54
C HIS A 232 -4.84 -5.27 -1.42
N THR A 233 -5.07 -5.72 -0.19
CA THR A 233 -5.65 -7.02 0.12
C THR A 233 -7.04 -6.84 0.76
N PRO A 234 -7.98 -7.77 0.57
CA PRO A 234 -9.30 -7.65 1.18
C PRO A 234 -9.31 -7.90 2.69
N GLU A 235 -8.28 -8.56 3.21
CA GLU A 235 -8.22 -9.03 4.60
C GLU A 235 -7.65 -7.96 5.53
N PHE A 236 -8.31 -7.77 6.66
CA PHE A 236 -7.79 -7.01 7.79
C PHE A 236 -7.20 -7.98 8.81
N HIS A 237 -6.03 -7.63 9.32
CA HIS A 237 -5.33 -8.35 10.38
C HIS A 237 -5.48 -7.61 11.70
N LYS A 238 -5.39 -8.35 12.81
CA LYS A 238 -5.39 -7.78 14.16
C LYS A 238 -3.97 -7.79 14.72
N GLY A 239 -3.71 -6.85 15.61
CA GLY A 239 -2.43 -6.75 16.27
C GLY A 239 -2.35 -5.49 17.12
N TYR A 240 -1.12 -5.09 17.44
CA TYR A 240 -0.88 -3.84 18.15
C TYR A 240 0.35 -3.11 17.59
N LEU A 241 0.38 -1.81 17.80
CA LEU A 241 1.54 -0.95 17.54
C LEU A 241 2.35 -0.78 18.82
N GLU A 242 3.65 -0.97 18.70
CA GLU A 242 4.65 -0.53 19.65
C GLU A 242 5.33 0.71 19.08
N LEU A 243 5.10 1.87 19.70
CA LEU A 243 5.66 3.14 19.24
C LEU A 243 7.15 3.22 19.61
N LEU A 244 7.99 3.60 18.65
CA LEU A 244 9.45 3.63 18.82
C LEU A 244 10.02 5.05 18.96
N SER A 245 9.49 5.99 18.19
CA SER A 245 10.00 7.35 18.14
C SER A 245 8.91 8.36 17.82
N THR A 246 9.11 9.59 18.32
CA THR A 246 8.26 10.74 18.05
C THR A 246 9.05 11.85 17.36
N ASN A 247 8.36 12.75 16.67
CA ASN A 247 8.94 14.00 16.16
C ASN A 247 9.08 15.05 17.29
N ASN A 248 9.55 16.26 16.93
CA ASN A 248 9.71 17.36 17.90
C ASN A 248 8.37 17.86 18.48
N GLU A 249 7.25 17.51 17.89
CA GLU A 249 5.89 17.88 18.32
C GLU A 249 5.25 16.76 19.18
N GLY A 250 6.00 15.66 19.42
CA GLY A 250 5.52 14.51 20.20
C GLY A 250 4.69 13.51 19.40
N GLU A 251 4.53 13.70 18.07
CA GLU A 251 3.76 12.77 17.26
C GLU A 251 4.59 11.53 16.90
N PRO A 252 4.03 10.31 17.00
CA PRO A 252 4.72 9.08 16.64
C PRO A 252 5.10 9.07 15.16
N THR A 253 6.36 8.74 14.89
CA THR A 253 6.92 8.67 13.51
C THR A 253 7.31 7.27 13.10
N GLU A 254 7.58 6.38 14.05
CA GLU A 254 7.97 5.00 13.82
C GLU A 254 7.32 4.06 14.82
N ALA A 255 6.98 2.87 14.37
CA ALA A 255 6.43 1.82 15.22
C ALA A 255 6.83 0.43 14.72
N ILE A 256 6.68 -0.57 15.59
CA ILE A 256 6.61 -1.98 15.20
C ILE A 256 5.14 -2.39 15.21
N VAL A 257 4.71 -3.02 14.13
CA VAL A 257 3.44 -3.73 14.07
C VAL A 257 3.69 -5.15 14.54
N HIS A 258 2.98 -5.57 15.58
CA HIS A 258 2.94 -6.95 16.07
C HIS A 258 1.59 -7.55 15.65
N SER A 259 1.62 -8.48 14.70
CA SER A 259 0.42 -9.13 14.19
C SER A 259 0.08 -10.37 15.01
N GLU A 260 -1.20 -10.61 15.24
CA GLU A 260 -1.68 -11.89 15.81
C GLU A 260 -1.39 -13.05 14.85
N ASP A 261 -1.53 -12.82 13.56
CA ASP A 261 -1.31 -13.80 12.50
C ASP A 261 0.03 -13.59 11.78
N LYS A 262 0.48 -14.64 11.10
CA LYS A 262 1.62 -14.55 10.18
C LYS A 262 1.19 -13.91 8.87
N ILE A 263 1.81 -12.81 8.49
CA ILE A 263 1.48 -12.02 7.30
C ILE A 263 2.42 -12.39 6.16
N HIS A 264 1.83 -12.81 5.04
CA HIS A 264 2.58 -13.08 3.81
C HIS A 264 2.90 -11.81 3.04
N GLY A 265 4.13 -11.70 2.54
CA GLY A 265 4.50 -10.69 1.54
C GLY A 265 4.63 -9.26 2.08
N VAL A 266 4.99 -9.08 3.34
CA VAL A 266 5.39 -7.78 3.88
C VAL A 266 6.60 -7.28 3.11
N ALA A 267 6.46 -6.19 2.36
CA ALA A 267 7.51 -5.67 1.49
C ALA A 267 7.81 -4.20 1.80
N PRO A 268 9.10 -3.83 1.91
CA PRO A 268 9.49 -2.44 2.11
C PRO A 268 8.98 -1.53 0.99
N GLY A 269 8.46 -0.35 1.37
CA GLY A 269 7.91 0.64 0.44
C GLY A 269 6.41 0.52 0.20
N GLN A 270 5.75 -0.48 0.77
CA GLN A 270 4.28 -0.58 0.82
C GLN A 270 3.73 0.23 1.98
N PHE A 271 2.45 0.59 1.87
CA PHE A 271 1.68 1.20 2.95
C PHE A 271 0.96 0.13 3.77
N CYS A 272 0.84 0.39 5.05
CA CYS A 272 0.08 -0.38 6.02
C CYS A 272 -1.00 0.53 6.60
#